data_8cacbc77541b5683caf844f25d3fe5ba
#
_entry.id   8cacbc77541b5683caf844f25d3fe5ba
#
_cell.length_a   1.000
_cell.length_b   1.000
_cell.length_c   1.000
_cell.angle_alpha   90.00
_cell.angle_beta   90.00
_cell.angle_gamma   90.00
#
_symmetry.space_group_name_H-M   'P 1'
#
loop_
_entity.id
_entity.type
_entity.pdbx_description
1 polymer ?
#
loop_
_entity_poly.entity_id
_entity_poly.type
_entity_poly.pdbx_seq_one_letter_code
_entity_poly.pdbx_strand_id
1 'polypeptide(L)'
;MKSVLPRNFMTASGQRVSVLRLGHRRERDKRITSHLGLTARAFGADEVILAGEEDESAMETWRSVTERFGGDFECRYEPNPMSFLRRFSKDAGDGKPGQIVHLTMYGGAWRDSISLIEKTRPMVIVVGGTKVPGEVFRLANYNISIGNQPHSEVAALGVFLESMIGQIDELTHFQGGEIQVVPSLDRKKVMTMEEE
;
A
#
# COMPACT_ATOMS: atom_id res chain seq x y z
N MET A 1 14.84 -26.22 -13.04
CA MET A 1 14.63 -24.93 -12.41
C MET A 1 14.16 -23.95 -13.49
N LYS A 2 12.85 -23.65 -13.57
CA LYS A 2 12.33 -22.62 -14.46
C LYS A 2 12.43 -21.30 -13.70
N SER A 3 13.23 -20.35 -14.18
CA SER A 3 13.26 -18.99 -13.67
C SER A 3 11.91 -18.34 -13.98
N VAL A 4 11.10 -18.16 -12.96
CA VAL A 4 9.91 -17.32 -13.05
C VAL A 4 10.43 -15.89 -13.09
N LEU A 5 10.37 -15.26 -14.27
CA LEU A 5 10.58 -13.82 -14.41
C LEU A 5 9.52 -13.12 -13.57
N PRO A 6 9.86 -12.08 -12.81
CA PRO A 6 8.86 -11.30 -12.08
C PRO A 6 7.88 -10.71 -13.10
N ARG A 7 6.60 -11.03 -12.95
CA ARG A 7 5.53 -10.39 -13.71
C ARG A 7 5.57 -8.90 -13.40
N ASN A 8 5.58 -8.07 -14.41
CA ASN A 8 5.51 -6.61 -14.27
C ASN A 8 4.11 -6.24 -13.74
N PHE A 9 4.00 -6.06 -12.44
CA PHE A 9 2.80 -5.53 -11.80
C PHE A 9 2.86 -4.01 -11.86
N MET A 10 1.89 -3.43 -12.52
CA MET A 10 1.79 -1.98 -12.67
C MET A 10 0.33 -1.57 -12.46
N THR A 11 0.10 -0.52 -11.68
CA THR A 11 -1.19 0.19 -11.66
C THR A 11 -1.60 0.58 -13.08
N ALA A 12 -2.85 0.98 -13.31
CA ALA A 12 -3.31 1.45 -14.62
C ALA A 12 -2.44 2.56 -15.23
N SER A 13 -1.64 3.26 -14.42
CA SER A 13 -0.64 4.26 -14.83
C SER A 13 0.75 3.68 -15.12
N GLY A 14 0.98 2.38 -14.91
CA GLY A 14 2.31 1.76 -15.02
C GLY A 14 3.26 2.05 -13.85
N GLN A 15 2.76 2.64 -12.77
CA GLN A 15 3.53 2.95 -11.56
C GLN A 15 3.38 1.84 -10.53
N ARG A 16 4.50 1.36 -9.94
CA ARG A 16 4.46 0.48 -8.77
C ARG A 16 4.26 1.30 -7.50
N VAL A 17 3.25 0.97 -6.71
CA VAL A 17 2.89 1.62 -5.45
C VAL A 17 2.98 0.63 -4.30
N SER A 18 3.95 0.85 -3.40
CA SER A 18 4.14 0.07 -2.17
C SER A 18 3.71 0.88 -0.95
N VAL A 19 3.11 0.24 0.04
CA VAL A 19 2.75 0.86 1.33
C VAL A 19 3.63 0.28 2.43
N LEU A 20 4.46 1.12 3.06
CA LEU A 20 5.29 0.74 4.20
C LEU A 20 4.59 1.08 5.51
N ARG A 21 4.12 0.06 6.24
CA ARG A 21 3.66 0.18 7.62
C ARG A 21 4.87 0.22 8.55
N LEU A 22 5.24 1.42 9.00
CA LEU A 22 6.42 1.65 9.83
C LEU A 22 6.09 1.58 11.32
N GLY A 23 6.91 0.85 12.08
CA GLY A 23 6.86 0.83 13.55
C GLY A 23 5.67 0.05 14.11
N HIS A 24 5.27 -1.04 13.45
CA HIS A 24 4.25 -1.96 13.94
C HIS A 24 4.67 -2.59 15.27
N ARG A 25 3.71 -2.72 16.19
CA ARG A 25 3.82 -3.45 17.48
C ARG A 25 2.70 -4.45 17.56
N ARG A 26 3.05 -5.74 17.66
CA ARG A 26 2.11 -6.86 17.56
C ARG A 26 0.94 -6.76 18.52
N GLU A 27 1.21 -6.49 19.79
CA GLU A 27 0.17 -6.47 20.83
C GLU A 27 -0.74 -5.24 20.77
N ARG A 28 -0.24 -4.13 20.23
CA ARG A 28 -0.96 -2.86 20.23
C ARG A 28 -1.64 -2.52 18.92
N ASP A 29 -0.95 -2.81 17.81
CA ASP A 29 -1.30 -2.27 16.50
C ASP A 29 -1.90 -3.34 15.57
N LYS A 30 -2.09 -4.59 16.04
CA LYS A 30 -2.52 -5.73 15.24
C LYS A 30 -3.71 -5.42 14.33
N ARG A 31 -4.80 -4.92 14.91
CA ARG A 31 -6.03 -4.66 14.17
C ARG A 31 -5.86 -3.54 13.14
N ILE A 32 -5.23 -2.42 13.52
CA ILE A 32 -5.05 -1.29 12.61
C ILE A 32 -4.08 -1.62 11.49
N THR A 33 -3.06 -2.43 11.75
CA THR A 33 -2.10 -2.89 10.74
C THR A 33 -2.78 -3.82 9.73
N SER A 34 -3.60 -4.78 10.17
CA SER A 34 -4.37 -5.62 9.26
C SER A 34 -5.28 -4.79 8.35
N HIS A 35 -6.03 -3.84 8.91
CA HIS A 35 -6.89 -2.96 8.13
C HIS A 35 -6.12 -2.05 7.16
N LEU A 36 -4.92 -1.60 7.54
CA LEU A 36 -4.08 -0.77 6.69
C LEU A 36 -3.66 -1.52 5.42
N GLY A 37 -3.20 -2.77 5.53
CA GLY A 37 -2.84 -3.57 4.35
C GLY A 37 -4.06 -3.93 3.49
N LEU A 38 -5.22 -4.23 4.11
CA LEU A 38 -6.47 -4.44 3.37
C LEU A 38 -6.91 -3.18 2.61
N THR A 39 -6.74 -2.00 3.21
CA THR A 39 -7.02 -0.71 2.55
C THR A 39 -6.04 -0.48 1.40
N ALA A 40 -4.74 -0.73 1.61
CA ALA A 40 -3.74 -0.63 0.55
C ALA A 40 -4.14 -1.48 -0.67
N ARG A 41 -4.49 -2.76 -0.45
CA ARG A 41 -4.95 -3.66 -1.49
C ARG A 41 -6.22 -3.16 -2.19
N ALA A 42 -7.25 -2.79 -1.41
CA ALA A 42 -8.55 -2.41 -1.96
C ALA A 42 -8.51 -1.12 -2.78
N PHE A 43 -7.55 -0.23 -2.52
CA PHE A 43 -7.35 1.03 -3.23
C PHE A 43 -6.20 0.97 -4.25
N GLY A 44 -5.81 -0.23 -4.70
CA GLY A 44 -4.94 -0.42 -5.86
C GLY A 44 -3.44 -0.24 -5.63
N ALA A 45 -2.96 -0.33 -4.38
CA ALA A 45 -1.53 -0.51 -4.15
C ALA A 45 -1.11 -1.93 -4.56
N ASP A 46 0.15 -2.07 -5.00
CA ASP A 46 0.69 -3.36 -5.46
C ASP A 46 1.27 -4.18 -4.30
N GLU A 47 1.70 -3.51 -3.21
CA GLU A 47 2.42 -4.17 -2.12
C GLU A 47 2.15 -3.50 -0.78
N VAL A 48 2.12 -4.31 0.29
CA VAL A 48 2.28 -3.84 1.66
C VAL A 48 3.56 -4.40 2.28
N ILE A 49 4.35 -3.53 2.90
CA ILE A 49 5.60 -3.85 3.58
C ILE A 49 5.39 -3.62 5.07
N LEU A 50 5.48 -4.68 5.86
CA LEU A 50 5.41 -4.61 7.31
C LEU A 50 6.79 -4.31 7.89
N ALA A 51 6.91 -3.32 8.76
CA ALA A 51 8.15 -3.01 9.47
C ALA A 51 7.90 -2.63 10.94
N GLY A 52 8.74 -3.16 11.81
CA GLY A 52 8.62 -3.11 13.26
C GLY A 52 8.72 -4.52 13.82
N GLU A 53 7.80 -4.90 14.69
CA GLU A 53 7.69 -6.30 15.13
C GLU A 53 7.11 -7.15 13.99
N GLU A 54 7.71 -8.32 13.74
CA GLU A 54 7.21 -9.27 12.76
C GLU A 54 5.86 -9.85 13.20
N ASP A 55 4.85 -9.79 12.34
CA ASP A 55 3.50 -10.29 12.63
C ASP A 55 2.96 -11.12 11.45
N GLU A 56 3.23 -12.42 11.50
CA GLU A 56 2.75 -13.37 10.48
C GLU A 56 1.23 -13.42 10.41
N SER A 57 0.52 -13.20 11.51
CA SER A 57 -0.95 -13.17 11.54
C SER A 57 -1.53 -12.00 10.71
N ALA A 58 -0.85 -10.86 10.67
CA ALA A 58 -1.25 -9.75 9.81
C ALA A 58 -0.98 -10.07 8.34
N MET A 59 0.19 -10.62 8.03
CA MET A 59 0.56 -11.00 6.66
C MET A 59 -0.32 -12.12 6.13
N GLU A 60 -0.65 -13.12 6.94
CA GLU A 60 -1.59 -14.19 6.56
C GLU A 60 -3.00 -13.66 6.27
N THR A 61 -3.46 -12.67 7.02
CA THR A 61 -4.74 -11.99 6.73
C THR A 61 -4.73 -11.37 5.34
N TRP A 62 -3.64 -10.73 4.94
CA TRP A 62 -3.52 -10.10 3.62
C TRP A 62 -3.45 -11.12 2.49
N ARG A 63 -2.66 -12.20 2.65
CA ARG A 63 -2.56 -13.30 1.69
C ARG A 63 -3.90 -13.98 1.48
N SER A 64 -4.56 -14.38 2.59
CA SER A 64 -5.86 -15.05 2.54
C SER A 64 -6.94 -14.20 1.85
N VAL A 65 -6.95 -12.90 2.07
CA VAL A 65 -7.89 -12.01 1.37
C VAL A 65 -7.54 -11.91 -0.12
N THR A 66 -6.24 -11.87 -0.48
CA THR A 66 -5.79 -11.86 -1.87
C THR A 66 -6.16 -13.16 -2.59
N GLU A 67 -5.94 -14.31 -1.98
CA GLU A 67 -6.35 -15.62 -2.53
C GLU A 67 -7.86 -15.69 -2.77
N ARG A 68 -8.64 -15.26 -1.78
CA ARG A 68 -10.10 -15.34 -1.86
C ARG A 68 -10.73 -14.34 -2.82
N PHE A 69 -10.21 -13.13 -2.91
CA PHE A 69 -10.81 -12.03 -3.67
C PHE A 69 -9.98 -11.61 -4.88
N GLY A 70 -8.90 -12.32 -5.18
CA GLY A 70 -8.09 -12.12 -6.37
C GLY A 70 -7.14 -10.94 -6.32
N GLY A 71 -6.49 -10.69 -7.45
CA GLY A 71 -5.46 -9.65 -7.61
C GLY A 71 -4.07 -10.12 -7.24
N ASP A 72 -3.09 -9.32 -7.61
CA ASP A 72 -1.67 -9.64 -7.49
C ASP A 72 -0.99 -8.85 -6.33
N PHE A 73 -1.72 -8.68 -5.22
CA PHE A 73 -1.23 -7.92 -4.08
C PHE A 73 -0.17 -8.68 -3.30
N GLU A 74 1.02 -8.09 -3.18
CA GLU A 74 2.15 -8.66 -2.45
C GLU A 74 2.20 -8.19 -1.00
N CYS A 75 2.73 -9.04 -0.10
CA CYS A 75 3.06 -8.63 1.27
C CYS A 75 4.38 -9.23 1.73
N ARG A 76 5.18 -8.43 2.42
CA ARG A 76 6.46 -8.87 3.00
C ARG A 76 6.81 -8.15 4.28
N TYR A 77 7.73 -8.73 5.04
CA TYR A 77 8.34 -8.11 6.22
C TYR A 77 9.69 -7.48 5.85
N GLU A 78 9.94 -6.26 6.37
CA GLU A 78 11.21 -5.56 6.20
C GLU A 78 11.82 -5.23 7.58
N PRO A 79 12.85 -5.97 8.00
CA PRO A 79 13.48 -5.79 9.31
C PRO A 79 14.27 -4.48 9.43
N ASN A 80 14.70 -3.90 8.31
CA ASN A 80 15.55 -2.72 8.27
C ASN A 80 14.95 -1.57 7.44
N PRO A 81 13.77 -1.03 7.83
CA PRO A 81 13.01 -0.09 7.01
C PRO A 81 13.78 1.18 6.64
N MET A 82 14.67 1.66 7.51
CA MET A 82 15.48 2.85 7.20
C MET A 82 16.52 2.56 6.12
N SER A 83 17.14 1.38 6.13
CA SER A 83 18.06 0.94 5.09
C SER A 83 17.33 0.75 3.75
N PHE A 84 16.14 0.17 3.79
CA PHE A 84 15.25 0.03 2.64
C PHE A 84 14.92 1.41 2.03
N LEU A 85 14.45 2.38 2.82
CA LEU A 85 14.11 3.72 2.33
C LEU A 85 15.31 4.45 1.73
N ARG A 86 16.49 4.37 2.35
CA ARG A 86 17.73 4.97 1.79
C ARG A 86 18.13 4.35 0.46
N ARG A 87 17.98 3.05 0.31
CA ARG A 87 18.23 2.36 -0.96
C ARG A 87 17.19 2.74 -2.00
N PHE A 88 15.91 2.64 -1.65
CA PHE A 88 14.80 2.96 -2.54
C PHE A 88 14.83 4.40 -3.09
N SER A 89 15.29 5.36 -2.28
CA SER A 89 15.47 6.76 -2.71
C SER A 89 16.54 6.93 -3.78
N LYS A 90 17.43 5.95 -3.95
CA LYS A 90 18.51 5.97 -4.96
C LYS A 90 18.22 5.04 -6.12
N ASP A 91 17.62 3.89 -5.83
CA ASP A 91 17.29 2.85 -6.79
C ASP A 91 16.05 2.07 -6.28
N ALA A 92 14.98 2.14 -7.04
CA ALA A 92 13.74 1.42 -6.77
C ALA A 92 13.73 -0.01 -7.31
N GLY A 93 14.84 -0.49 -7.89
CA GLY A 93 15.01 -1.80 -8.48
C GLY A 93 15.13 -1.81 -10.01
N ASP A 94 14.98 -0.63 -10.65
CA ASP A 94 15.11 -0.43 -12.09
C ASP A 94 16.28 0.50 -12.48
N GLY A 95 17.20 0.75 -11.55
CA GLY A 95 18.32 1.68 -11.69
C GLY A 95 17.92 3.16 -11.58
N LYS A 96 16.67 3.45 -11.22
CA LYS A 96 16.16 4.82 -11.04
C LYS A 96 15.72 5.08 -9.61
N PRO A 97 15.81 6.33 -9.13
CA PRO A 97 15.32 6.70 -7.82
C PRO A 97 13.82 6.48 -7.67
N GLY A 98 13.38 5.83 -6.59
CA GLY A 98 11.98 5.80 -6.20
C GLY A 98 11.52 7.10 -5.54
N GLN A 99 10.21 7.26 -5.40
CA GLN A 99 9.60 8.36 -4.64
C GLN A 99 9.15 7.88 -3.27
N ILE A 100 9.46 8.64 -2.23
CA ILE A 100 9.00 8.39 -0.87
C ILE A 100 7.97 9.45 -0.53
N VAL A 101 6.74 9.00 -0.26
CA VAL A 101 5.65 9.85 0.26
C VAL A 101 5.38 9.46 1.70
N HIS A 102 5.58 10.37 2.63
CA HIS A 102 5.31 10.16 4.04
C HIS A 102 3.98 10.79 4.43
N LEU A 103 3.00 9.97 4.80
CA LEU A 103 1.71 10.44 5.31
C LEU A 103 1.84 10.81 6.79
N THR A 104 1.64 12.07 7.08
CA THR A 104 1.80 12.61 8.43
C THR A 104 0.92 13.85 8.62
N MET A 105 0.33 14.00 9.80
CA MET A 105 -0.48 15.19 10.10
C MET A 105 0.33 16.49 10.11
N TYR A 106 1.66 16.41 10.11
CA TYR A 106 2.57 17.56 10.07
C TYR A 106 2.98 17.95 8.64
N GLY A 107 2.49 17.24 7.63
CA GLY A 107 2.81 17.49 6.23
C GLY A 107 2.06 18.65 5.62
N GLY A 108 2.40 18.98 4.37
CA GLY A 108 1.64 19.87 3.53
C GLY A 108 0.29 19.29 3.12
N ALA A 109 -0.68 20.14 2.82
CA ALA A 109 -2.02 19.71 2.42
C ALA A 109 -1.95 18.85 1.13
N TRP A 110 -2.59 17.70 1.14
CA TRP A 110 -2.53 16.75 0.02
C TRP A 110 -3.11 17.33 -1.28
N ARG A 111 -4.15 18.18 -1.19
CA ARG A 111 -4.77 18.81 -2.37
C ARG A 111 -3.81 19.66 -3.17
N ASP A 112 -2.87 20.31 -2.48
CA ASP A 112 -1.87 21.16 -3.12
C ASP A 112 -0.65 20.36 -3.61
N SER A 113 -0.42 19.19 -3.01
CA SER A 113 0.80 18.39 -3.22
C SER A 113 0.62 17.26 -4.24
N ILE A 114 -0.62 16.74 -4.41
CA ILE A 114 -0.86 15.52 -5.21
C ILE A 114 -0.46 15.68 -6.68
N SER A 115 -0.64 16.86 -7.24
CA SER A 115 -0.26 17.18 -8.62
C SER A 115 1.25 17.27 -8.86
N LEU A 116 2.03 17.39 -7.78
CA LEU A 116 3.49 17.44 -7.84
C LEU A 116 4.13 16.04 -7.86
N ILE A 117 3.36 15.01 -7.51
CA ILE A 117 3.85 13.65 -7.45
C ILE A 117 3.92 13.07 -8.86
N GLU A 118 5.08 12.53 -9.20
CA GLU A 118 5.32 11.92 -10.51
C GLU A 118 4.68 10.53 -10.58
N LYS A 119 3.70 10.37 -11.46
CA LYS A 119 2.89 9.12 -11.58
C LYS A 119 3.58 7.97 -12.33
N THR A 120 4.79 8.18 -12.82
CA THR A 120 5.54 7.17 -13.60
C THR A 120 6.69 6.53 -12.84
N ARG A 121 7.04 7.07 -11.68
CA ARG A 121 8.13 6.55 -10.83
C ARG A 121 7.60 5.62 -9.75
N PRO A 122 8.28 4.50 -9.46
CA PRO A 122 7.95 3.67 -8.32
C PRO A 122 7.82 4.49 -7.03
N MET A 123 6.80 4.20 -6.24
CA MET A 123 6.47 4.96 -5.03
C MET A 123 6.41 4.06 -3.81
N VAL A 124 6.95 4.52 -2.70
CA VAL A 124 6.66 3.96 -1.38
C VAL A 124 5.93 5.00 -0.52
N ILE A 125 4.75 4.64 -0.05
CA ILE A 125 3.95 5.44 0.87
C ILE A 125 4.28 4.98 2.28
N VAL A 126 4.88 5.85 3.09
CA VAL A 126 5.23 5.54 4.48
C VAL A 126 4.08 5.96 5.39
N VAL A 127 3.53 4.98 6.11
CA VAL A 127 2.49 5.18 7.12
C VAL A 127 3.03 4.72 8.46
N GLY A 128 3.28 5.63 9.36
CA GLY A 128 3.82 5.35 10.68
C GLY A 128 2.79 5.47 11.79
N GLY A 129 3.07 4.80 12.91
CA GLY A 129 2.32 4.98 14.15
C GLY A 129 2.80 6.22 14.93
N THR A 130 2.77 6.14 16.26
CA THR A 130 2.96 7.28 17.18
C THR A 130 4.34 7.97 17.12
N LYS A 131 5.40 7.28 16.70
CA LYS A 131 6.76 7.85 16.61
C LYS A 131 7.44 7.41 15.34
N VAL A 132 7.44 8.29 14.34
CA VAL A 132 8.22 8.12 13.12
C VAL A 132 9.58 8.77 13.30
N PRO A 133 10.69 8.09 12.94
CA PRO A 133 12.03 8.70 13.01
C PRO A 133 12.09 9.99 12.18
N GLY A 134 12.72 11.03 12.72
CA GLY A 134 12.90 12.31 12.01
C GLY A 134 13.66 12.19 10.68
N GLU A 135 14.39 11.09 10.49
CA GLU A 135 15.04 10.79 9.22
C GLU A 135 14.05 10.53 8.09
N VAL A 136 12.87 9.94 8.38
CA VAL A 136 11.83 9.72 7.37
C VAL A 136 11.37 11.03 6.75
N PHE A 137 11.21 12.09 7.57
CA PHE A 137 10.87 13.43 7.07
C PHE A 137 11.92 13.99 6.09
N ARG A 138 13.20 13.66 6.29
CA ARG A 138 14.29 14.12 5.43
C ARG A 138 14.45 13.29 4.17
N LEU A 139 14.14 11.99 4.24
CA LEU A 139 14.21 11.07 3.11
C LEU A 139 13.01 11.19 2.17
N ALA A 140 11.85 11.59 2.71
CA ALA A 140 10.64 11.73 1.94
C ALA A 140 10.77 12.85 0.89
N ASN A 141 10.37 12.55 -0.34
CA ASN A 141 10.19 13.55 -1.37
C ASN A 141 9.02 14.46 -1.02
N TYR A 142 8.00 13.88 -0.38
CA TYR A 142 6.80 14.60 0.03
C TYR A 142 6.36 14.16 1.42
N ASN A 143 6.23 15.11 2.34
CA ASN A 143 5.53 14.91 3.61
C ASN A 143 4.13 15.49 3.45
N ILE A 144 3.11 14.62 3.45
CA ILE A 144 1.74 14.97 3.07
C ILE A 144 0.78 14.72 4.22
N SER A 145 -0.12 15.68 4.43
CA SER A 145 -1.22 15.60 5.37
C SER A 145 -2.54 15.45 4.63
N ILE A 146 -3.33 14.44 4.99
CA ILE A 146 -4.73 14.30 4.59
C ILE A 146 -5.64 15.21 5.46
N GLY A 147 -5.15 15.61 6.59
CA GLY A 147 -5.71 16.61 7.49
C GLY A 147 -4.71 16.86 8.60
N ASN A 148 -4.52 18.12 8.97
CA ASN A 148 -3.56 18.53 10.00
C ASN A 148 -4.14 18.37 11.42
N GLN A 149 -4.92 17.32 11.64
CA GLN A 149 -5.50 16.94 12.93
C GLN A 149 -5.25 15.46 13.19
N PRO A 150 -5.16 15.02 14.45
CA PRO A 150 -5.07 13.60 14.78
C PRO A 150 -6.28 12.82 14.24
N HIS A 151 -6.02 11.81 13.41
CA HIS A 151 -7.04 10.90 12.89
C HIS A 151 -6.43 9.55 12.49
N SER A 152 -7.24 8.65 11.94
CA SER A 152 -6.81 7.31 11.56
C SER A 152 -5.83 7.33 10.38
N GLU A 153 -4.70 6.64 10.53
CA GLU A 153 -3.73 6.40 9.44
C GLU A 153 -4.32 5.57 8.30
N VAL A 154 -5.29 4.70 8.58
CA VAL A 154 -6.02 3.94 7.55
C VAL A 154 -6.88 4.87 6.69
N ALA A 155 -7.58 5.82 7.32
CA ALA A 155 -8.35 6.82 6.61
C ALA A 155 -7.45 7.73 5.75
N ALA A 156 -6.31 8.16 6.31
CA ALA A 156 -5.32 8.94 5.55
C ALA A 156 -4.84 8.17 4.32
N LEU A 157 -4.49 6.89 4.47
CA LEU A 157 -4.05 6.04 3.37
C LEU A 157 -5.12 5.89 2.29
N GLY A 158 -6.36 5.57 2.67
CA GLY A 158 -7.46 5.38 1.71
C GLY A 158 -7.73 6.63 0.89
N VAL A 159 -7.83 7.80 1.52
CA VAL A 159 -8.03 9.08 0.82
C VAL A 159 -6.86 9.42 -0.09
N PHE A 160 -5.62 9.15 0.35
CA PHE A 160 -4.44 9.40 -0.46
C PHE A 160 -4.39 8.50 -1.69
N LEU A 161 -4.61 7.20 -1.53
CA LEU A 161 -4.60 6.23 -2.62
C LEU A 161 -5.70 6.53 -3.65
N GLU A 162 -6.94 6.78 -3.22
CA GLU A 162 -8.04 7.17 -4.11
C GLU A 162 -7.68 8.41 -4.94
N SER A 163 -7.06 9.40 -4.30
CA SER A 163 -6.68 10.65 -4.98
C SER A 163 -5.49 10.48 -5.93
N MET A 164 -4.59 9.52 -5.63
CA MET A 164 -3.35 9.31 -6.38
C MET A 164 -3.53 8.34 -7.54
N ILE A 165 -4.19 7.21 -7.29
CA ILE A 165 -4.43 6.13 -8.24
C ILE A 165 -5.71 6.40 -9.03
N GLY A 166 -6.76 6.90 -8.35
CA GLY A 166 -8.08 7.09 -8.91
C GLY A 166 -8.90 5.81 -8.94
N GLN A 167 -9.96 5.82 -9.72
CA GLN A 167 -10.84 4.66 -9.85
C GLN A 167 -10.11 3.51 -10.53
N ILE A 168 -10.10 2.36 -9.88
CA ILE A 168 -9.63 1.09 -10.44
C ILE A 168 -10.80 0.35 -11.07
N ASP A 169 -10.55 -0.39 -12.15
CA ASP A 169 -11.50 -1.37 -12.66
C ASP A 169 -11.38 -2.64 -11.81
N GLU A 170 -12.29 -2.80 -10.85
CA GLU A 170 -12.25 -3.90 -9.88
C GLU A 170 -12.33 -5.28 -10.55
N LEU A 171 -13.01 -5.39 -11.69
CA LEU A 171 -13.16 -6.66 -12.40
C LEU A 171 -11.84 -7.14 -13.02
N THR A 172 -11.04 -6.22 -13.51
CA THR A 172 -9.72 -6.55 -14.08
C THR A 172 -8.60 -6.54 -13.04
N HIS A 173 -8.71 -5.69 -12.01
CA HIS A 173 -7.68 -5.57 -10.97
C HIS A 173 -7.68 -6.76 -10.00
N PHE A 174 -8.87 -7.31 -9.68
CA PHE A 174 -9.02 -8.42 -8.73
C PHE A 174 -9.39 -9.74 -9.42
N GLN A 175 -8.68 -10.11 -10.47
CA GLN A 175 -8.87 -11.40 -11.14
C GLN A 175 -8.22 -12.55 -10.36
N GLY A 176 -8.70 -13.78 -10.61
CA GLY A 176 -8.10 -15.02 -10.10
C GLY A 176 -8.45 -15.37 -8.65
N GLY A 177 -9.42 -14.70 -8.05
CA GLY A 177 -9.91 -15.06 -6.71
C GLY A 177 -11.05 -16.08 -6.75
N GLU A 178 -11.27 -16.74 -5.62
CA GLU A 178 -12.38 -17.70 -5.43
C GLU A 178 -13.76 -17.00 -5.46
N ILE A 179 -13.81 -15.73 -5.06
CA ILE A 179 -15.03 -14.95 -4.87
C ILE A 179 -14.92 -13.64 -5.63
N GLN A 180 -15.89 -13.37 -6.48
CA GLN A 180 -16.08 -12.08 -7.11
C GLN A 180 -17.28 -11.35 -6.50
N VAL A 181 -17.07 -10.12 -6.04
CA VAL A 181 -18.15 -9.25 -5.56
C VAL A 181 -18.81 -8.59 -6.76
N VAL A 182 -20.15 -8.69 -6.85
CA VAL A 182 -20.94 -8.01 -7.87
C VAL A 182 -21.57 -6.76 -7.24
N PRO A 183 -21.22 -5.54 -7.69
CA PRO A 183 -21.82 -4.32 -7.16
C PRO A 183 -23.35 -4.34 -7.22
N SER A 184 -24.01 -3.96 -6.14
CA SER A 184 -25.46 -3.95 -6.04
C SER A 184 -25.94 -2.93 -5.01
N LEU A 185 -26.99 -2.18 -5.33
CA LEU A 185 -27.58 -1.19 -4.44
C LEU A 185 -28.61 -1.79 -3.46
N ASP A 186 -29.08 -3.01 -3.72
CA ASP A 186 -30.23 -3.61 -3.01
C ASP A 186 -29.89 -4.83 -2.15
N ARG A 187 -28.78 -5.53 -2.46
CA ARG A 187 -28.41 -6.77 -1.75
C ARG A 187 -26.95 -7.14 -1.95
N LYS A 188 -26.45 -8.01 -1.08
CA LYS A 188 -25.17 -8.69 -1.26
C LYS A 188 -25.25 -9.62 -2.48
N LYS A 189 -24.35 -9.42 -3.45
CA LYS A 189 -24.17 -10.31 -4.60
C LYS A 189 -22.71 -10.74 -4.69
N VAL A 190 -22.48 -12.03 -4.72
CA VAL A 190 -21.18 -12.64 -4.95
C VAL A 190 -21.31 -13.76 -5.96
N MET A 191 -20.29 -13.97 -6.77
CA MET A 191 -20.13 -15.15 -7.61
C MET A 191 -18.94 -15.94 -7.07
N THR A 192 -19.10 -17.26 -6.97
CA THR A 192 -17.99 -18.17 -6.70
C THR A 192 -17.42 -18.58 -8.04
N MET A 193 -16.12 -18.41 -8.21
CA MET A 193 -15.44 -18.87 -9.41
C MET A 193 -15.13 -20.35 -9.18
N GLU A 194 -15.86 -21.24 -9.89
CA GLU A 194 -15.53 -22.67 -9.93
C GLU A 194 -14.24 -22.83 -10.74
N GLU A 195 -13.31 -23.64 -10.26
CA GLU A 195 -12.13 -24.06 -11.02
C GLU A 195 -12.61 -24.82 -12.27
N GLU A 196 -12.30 -24.32 -13.47
CA GLU A 196 -12.43 -25.05 -14.74
C GLU A 196 -11.28 -26.06 -14.88
#